data_1573556ba6408970b97a8741e21f30b0
#
_entry.id   1573556ba6408970b97a8741e21f30b0
#
_cell.length_a   1.000
_cell.length_b   1.000
_cell.length_c   1.000
_cell.angle_alpha   90.00
_cell.angle_beta   90.00
_cell.angle_gamma   90.00
#
_symmetry.space_group_name_H-M   'P 1'
#
loop_
_entity.id
_entity.type
_entity.pdbx_description
1 polymer ?
#
loop_
_entity_poly.entity_id
_entity_poly.type
_entity_poly.pdbx_seq_one_letter_code
_entity_poly.pdbx_strand_id
1 'polypeptide(L)'
;MASKITPRATDYSQWYIDIVLEAKLADYSPVKGCMVIRPRGYALWEKMRDVLDRKFKETGHSNAYFPLLIPESFMKKEAEHVEGFAPECAVVTIGGNEPLEEPYVIRPTSETIIWSMYKKWIQSYRDLPLLINQWANVLRWEKRTRLFLRTTEFLWQEGHTAHETREESLEETLKMLMVYKSFVEEYMAVPVITGLKTQSEKFAGAVNTYTLEA
;
A
#
# COMPACT_ATOMS: atom_id res chain seq x y z
N MET A 1 30.44 14.07 25.00
CA MET A 1 30.09 14.16 23.58
C MET A 1 28.69 14.77 23.51
N ALA A 2 28.48 15.81 22.69
CA ALA A 2 27.15 16.36 22.50
C ALA A 2 26.23 15.28 21.92
N SER A 3 24.96 15.26 22.36
CA SER A 3 23.95 14.33 21.82
C SER A 3 23.81 14.61 20.31
N LYS A 4 23.88 13.58 19.49
CA LYS A 4 23.62 13.65 18.05
C LYS A 4 22.12 13.76 17.72
N ILE A 5 21.27 13.63 18.74
CA ILE A 5 19.82 13.63 18.61
C ILE A 5 19.29 15.00 19.02
N THR A 6 18.59 15.66 18.15
CA THR A 6 17.88 16.92 18.40
C THR A 6 16.88 16.72 19.55
N PRO A 7 16.80 17.62 20.53
CA PRO A 7 15.81 17.48 21.60
C PRO A 7 14.39 17.54 21.04
N ARG A 8 13.54 16.59 21.43
CA ARG A 8 12.15 16.46 20.97
C ARG A 8 11.33 17.75 21.13
N ALA A 9 11.56 18.48 22.23
CA ALA A 9 10.85 19.73 22.51
C ALA A 9 11.32 20.91 21.62
N THR A 10 12.50 20.81 21.01
CA THR A 10 13.08 21.86 20.15
C THR A 10 12.60 21.71 18.70
N ASP A 11 12.69 20.50 18.16
CA ASP A 11 12.23 20.16 16.82
C ASP A 11 11.82 18.68 16.78
N TYR A 12 10.52 18.44 16.83
CA TYR A 12 9.96 17.09 16.80
C TYR A 12 10.27 16.34 15.49
N SER A 13 10.23 17.06 14.37
CA SER A 13 10.47 16.46 13.05
C SER A 13 11.93 16.03 12.89
N GLN A 14 12.86 16.88 13.29
CA GLN A 14 14.28 16.55 13.24
C GLN A 14 14.64 15.47 14.27
N TRP A 15 14.09 15.53 15.47
CA TRP A 15 14.24 14.47 16.47
C TRP A 15 13.86 13.10 15.92
N TYR A 16 12.74 13.00 15.21
CA TYR A 16 12.29 11.75 14.61
C TYR A 16 13.30 11.23 13.57
N ILE A 17 13.77 12.10 12.68
CA ILE A 17 14.75 11.74 11.66
C ILE A 17 16.07 11.28 12.31
N ASP A 18 16.56 12.00 13.32
CA ASP A 18 17.78 11.65 14.04
C ASP A 18 17.68 10.26 14.70
N ILE A 19 16.52 9.95 15.30
CA ILE A 19 16.27 8.62 15.88
C ILE A 19 16.32 7.54 14.81
N VAL A 20 15.67 7.73 13.68
CA VAL A 20 15.66 6.75 12.59
C VAL A 20 17.09 6.46 12.10
N LEU A 21 17.89 7.51 11.91
CA LEU A 21 19.28 7.40 11.45
C LEU A 21 20.20 6.78 12.50
N GLU A 22 20.18 7.29 13.74
CA GLU A 22 21.06 6.80 14.83
C GLU A 22 20.70 5.36 15.25
N ALA A 23 19.42 4.99 15.22
CA ALA A 23 18.97 3.61 15.43
C ALA A 23 19.27 2.69 14.23
N LYS A 24 19.77 3.25 13.13
CA LYS A 24 20.09 2.53 11.90
C LYS A 24 18.87 1.77 11.31
N LEU A 25 17.71 2.38 11.35
CA LEU A 25 16.48 1.82 10.79
C LEU A 25 16.39 2.06 9.29
N ALA A 26 16.74 3.26 8.84
CA ALA A 26 16.77 3.64 7.44
C ALA A 26 17.91 4.61 7.17
N ASP A 27 18.15 4.88 5.89
CA ASP A 27 19.10 5.88 5.42
C ASP A 27 18.63 6.51 4.11
N TYR A 28 19.16 7.66 3.77
CA TYR A 28 18.90 8.30 2.49
C TYR A 28 19.53 7.50 1.35
N SER A 29 18.81 7.39 0.25
CA SER A 29 19.32 6.78 -0.97
C SER A 29 19.83 7.84 -1.98
N PRO A 30 20.62 7.47 -2.98
CA PRO A 30 20.95 8.36 -4.10
C PRO A 30 19.73 8.77 -4.92
N VAL A 31 18.63 8.00 -4.84
CA VAL A 31 17.37 8.31 -5.53
C VAL A 31 16.54 9.24 -4.67
N LYS A 32 16.30 10.45 -5.17
CA LYS A 32 15.55 11.49 -4.45
C LYS A 32 14.17 10.96 -4.02
N GLY A 33 13.86 11.13 -2.75
CA GLY A 33 12.57 10.73 -2.18
C GLY A 33 12.44 9.25 -1.81
N CYS A 34 13.41 8.43 -2.19
CA CYS A 34 13.48 7.02 -1.79
C CYS A 34 14.45 6.85 -0.61
N MET A 35 14.21 5.84 0.21
CA MET A 35 15.10 5.49 1.33
C MET A 35 15.66 4.09 1.16
N VAL A 36 16.77 3.83 1.85
CA VAL A 36 17.25 2.49 2.13
C VAL A 36 16.71 2.06 3.47
N ILE A 37 15.86 1.05 3.51
CA ILE A 37 15.46 0.42 4.77
C ILE A 37 16.61 -0.51 5.19
N ARG A 38 17.28 -0.18 6.29
CA ARG A 38 18.44 -0.93 6.77
C ARG A 38 18.00 -2.24 7.44
N PRO A 39 18.88 -3.24 7.62
CA PRO A 39 18.51 -4.54 8.13
C PRO A 39 17.68 -4.50 9.41
N ARG A 40 17.99 -3.59 10.34
CA ARG A 40 17.23 -3.44 11.59
C ARG A 40 15.81 -2.91 11.37
N GLY A 41 15.64 -1.96 10.46
CA GLY A 41 14.32 -1.45 10.06
C GLY A 41 13.54 -2.49 9.26
N TYR A 42 14.23 -3.21 8.37
CA TYR A 42 13.61 -4.25 7.57
C TYR A 42 13.12 -5.43 8.42
N ALA A 43 13.86 -5.79 9.47
CA ALA A 43 13.43 -6.81 10.41
C ALA A 43 12.10 -6.46 11.15
N LEU A 44 11.80 -5.16 11.34
CA LEU A 44 10.49 -4.74 11.84
C LEU A 44 9.40 -5.00 10.82
N TRP A 45 9.66 -4.66 9.55
CA TRP A 45 8.76 -4.95 8.44
C TRP A 45 8.47 -6.45 8.31
N GLU A 46 9.51 -7.29 8.34
CA GLU A 46 9.36 -8.74 8.26
C GLU A 46 8.44 -9.29 9.36
N LYS A 47 8.63 -8.84 10.61
CA LYS A 47 7.78 -9.26 11.73
C LYS A 47 6.32 -8.84 11.55
N MET A 48 6.07 -7.61 11.10
CA MET A 48 4.71 -7.13 10.83
C MET A 48 4.08 -7.93 9.70
N ARG A 49 4.81 -8.12 8.61
CA ARG A 49 4.38 -8.91 7.46
C ARG A 49 4.04 -10.35 7.86
N ASP A 50 4.91 -11.02 8.61
CA ASP A 50 4.74 -12.43 8.96
C ASP A 50 3.49 -12.65 9.84
N VAL A 51 3.19 -11.73 10.74
CA VAL A 51 1.97 -11.79 11.56
C VAL A 51 0.72 -11.57 10.71
N LEU A 52 0.70 -10.51 9.88
CA LEU A 52 -0.43 -10.20 9.03
C LEU A 52 -0.65 -11.29 7.96
N ASP A 53 0.41 -11.78 7.33
CA ASP A 53 0.33 -12.83 6.31
C ASP A 53 -0.30 -14.11 6.88
N ARG A 54 0.07 -14.49 8.10
CA ARG A 54 -0.57 -15.61 8.79
C ARG A 54 -2.06 -15.35 9.02
N LYS A 55 -2.43 -14.17 9.54
CA LYS A 55 -3.83 -13.80 9.77
C LYS A 55 -4.65 -13.82 8.47
N PHE A 56 -4.10 -13.35 7.36
CA PHE A 56 -4.75 -13.41 6.05
C PHE A 56 -4.96 -14.84 5.57
N LYS A 57 -3.95 -15.69 5.72
CA LYS A 57 -4.08 -17.13 5.38
C LYS A 57 -5.10 -17.85 6.24
N GLU A 58 -5.21 -17.51 7.52
CA GLU A 58 -6.23 -18.04 8.44
C GLU A 58 -7.66 -17.65 8.02
N THR A 59 -7.83 -16.54 7.28
CA THR A 59 -9.10 -16.12 6.70
C THR A 59 -9.34 -16.62 5.27
N GLY A 60 -8.46 -17.49 4.75
CA GLY A 60 -8.60 -18.11 3.44
C GLY A 60 -7.93 -17.36 2.29
N HIS A 61 -7.23 -16.26 2.56
CA HIS A 61 -6.53 -15.51 1.52
C HIS A 61 -5.29 -16.24 1.03
N SER A 62 -4.99 -16.07 -0.26
CA SER A 62 -3.77 -16.55 -0.90
C SER A 62 -2.94 -15.38 -1.42
N ASN A 63 -1.62 -15.51 -1.31
CA ASN A 63 -0.71 -14.51 -1.86
C ASN A 63 -0.55 -14.71 -3.38
N ALA A 64 -0.58 -13.61 -4.12
CA ALA A 64 -0.22 -13.56 -5.53
C ALA A 64 0.74 -12.40 -5.79
N TYR A 65 1.33 -12.36 -6.97
CA TYR A 65 2.19 -11.27 -7.40
C TYR A 65 1.78 -10.81 -8.79
N PHE A 66 1.55 -9.51 -8.91
CA PHE A 66 1.21 -8.85 -10.16
C PHE A 66 2.37 -7.96 -10.63
N PRO A 67 2.52 -7.73 -11.94
CA PRO A 67 3.63 -6.97 -12.48
C PRO A 67 3.78 -5.56 -11.89
N LEU A 68 5.04 -5.13 -11.75
CA LEU A 68 5.39 -3.76 -11.35
C LEU A 68 4.95 -2.72 -12.37
N LEU A 69 5.03 -3.07 -13.65
CA LEU A 69 4.72 -2.18 -14.77
C LEU A 69 3.28 -2.37 -15.22
N ILE A 70 2.55 -1.27 -15.35
CA ILE A 70 1.16 -1.22 -15.80
C ILE A 70 1.11 -0.42 -17.10
N PRO A 71 0.44 -0.89 -18.16
CA PRO A 71 0.24 -0.09 -19.37
C PRO A 71 -0.42 1.26 -19.05
N GLU A 72 0.10 2.36 -19.59
CA GLU A 72 -0.41 3.71 -19.30
C GLU A 72 -1.90 3.84 -19.66
N SER A 73 -2.34 3.15 -20.69
CA SER A 73 -3.75 3.10 -21.12
C SER A 73 -4.71 2.60 -20.03
N PHE A 74 -4.25 1.71 -19.13
CA PHE A 74 -5.06 1.24 -18.01
C PHE A 74 -5.30 2.35 -16.99
N MET A 75 -4.27 3.14 -16.67
CA MET A 75 -4.38 4.26 -15.74
C MET A 75 -5.25 5.40 -16.30
N LYS A 76 -5.18 5.66 -17.61
CA LYS A 76 -6.03 6.66 -18.27
C LYS A 76 -7.52 6.29 -18.19
N LYS A 77 -7.86 5.04 -18.43
CA LYS A 77 -9.24 4.55 -18.29
C LYS A 77 -9.77 4.70 -16.86
N GLU A 78 -8.94 4.48 -15.87
CA GLU A 78 -9.33 4.65 -14.46
C GLU A 78 -9.56 6.13 -14.12
N ALA A 79 -8.66 7.01 -14.58
CA ALA A 79 -8.81 8.46 -14.38
C ALA A 79 -10.09 9.03 -15.03
N GLU A 80 -10.56 8.46 -16.13
CA GLU A 80 -11.84 8.82 -16.77
C GLU A 80 -13.05 8.40 -15.94
N HIS A 81 -12.92 7.34 -15.13
CA HIS A 81 -14.03 6.79 -14.34
C HIS A 81 -14.04 7.28 -12.87
N VAL A 82 -12.92 7.81 -12.39
CA VAL A 82 -12.75 8.20 -10.98
C VAL A 82 -12.26 9.64 -10.91
N GLU A 83 -13.19 10.57 -10.75
CA GLU A 83 -12.89 12.00 -10.60
C GLU A 83 -11.98 12.23 -9.37
N GLY A 84 -10.83 12.87 -9.59
CA GLY A 84 -9.85 13.16 -8.52
C GLY A 84 -8.76 12.11 -8.30
N PHE A 85 -8.77 10.97 -9.00
CA PHE A 85 -7.70 9.99 -8.94
C PHE A 85 -6.70 10.20 -10.08
N ALA A 86 -5.71 11.05 -9.86
CA ALA A 86 -4.55 11.16 -10.73
C ALA A 86 -3.28 11.07 -9.87
N PRO A 87 -2.83 9.87 -9.50
CA PRO A 87 -1.57 9.73 -8.78
C PRO A 87 -0.44 10.28 -9.66
N GLU A 88 0.43 11.11 -9.11
CA GLU A 88 1.67 11.47 -9.78
C GLU A 88 2.51 10.21 -9.94
N CYS A 89 2.67 9.73 -11.17
CA CYS A 89 3.29 8.45 -11.48
C CYS A 89 4.69 8.63 -12.04
N ALA A 90 5.56 7.65 -11.82
CA ALA A 90 6.76 7.48 -12.62
C ALA A 90 6.42 6.65 -13.87
N VAL A 91 6.90 7.12 -15.02
CA VAL A 91 6.58 6.53 -16.31
C VAL A 91 7.86 6.04 -16.99
N VAL A 92 7.82 4.82 -17.49
CA VAL A 92 8.89 4.20 -18.29
C VAL A 92 8.53 4.35 -19.77
N THR A 93 9.37 5.05 -20.51
CA THR A 93 9.16 5.33 -21.95
C THR A 93 10.17 4.63 -22.85
N ILE A 94 11.24 4.08 -22.26
CA ILE A 94 12.33 3.40 -22.99
C ILE A 94 12.53 2.01 -22.38
N GLY A 95 12.63 1.00 -23.20
CA GLY A 95 12.95 -0.37 -22.84
C GLY A 95 13.90 -0.98 -23.85
N GLY A 96 14.95 -1.69 -23.38
CA GLY A 96 15.94 -2.29 -24.28
C GLY A 96 16.68 -1.29 -25.18
N ASN A 97 16.86 -0.05 -24.71
CA ASN A 97 17.44 1.10 -25.42
C ASN A 97 16.58 1.67 -26.57
N GLU A 98 15.33 1.26 -26.70
CA GLU A 98 14.41 1.78 -27.71
C GLU A 98 13.17 2.38 -27.05
N PRO A 99 12.52 3.40 -27.65
CA PRO A 99 11.23 3.89 -27.20
C PRO A 99 10.19 2.77 -27.20
N LEU A 100 9.36 2.73 -26.15
CA LEU A 100 8.25 1.80 -26.07
C LEU A 100 7.10 2.29 -26.96
N GLU A 101 6.37 1.39 -27.61
CA GLU A 101 5.15 1.70 -28.35
C GLU A 101 4.08 2.29 -27.44
N GLU A 102 3.97 1.74 -26.22
CA GLU A 102 3.13 2.25 -25.17
C GLU A 102 3.98 2.43 -23.89
N PRO A 103 3.92 3.61 -23.24
CA PRO A 103 4.58 3.81 -21.95
C PRO A 103 4.00 2.91 -20.87
N TYR A 104 4.84 2.53 -19.90
CA TYR A 104 4.41 1.82 -18.70
C TYR A 104 4.52 2.73 -17.48
N VAL A 105 3.54 2.63 -16.61
CA VAL A 105 3.55 3.27 -15.30
C VAL A 105 4.13 2.30 -14.27
N ILE A 106 5.07 2.77 -13.45
CA ILE A 106 5.46 2.03 -12.24
C ILE A 106 4.28 2.11 -11.28
N ARG A 107 3.73 0.98 -10.88
CA ARG A 107 2.47 0.90 -10.13
C ARG A 107 2.42 1.83 -8.92
N PRO A 108 1.50 2.78 -8.85
CA PRO A 108 1.17 3.52 -7.62
C PRO A 108 0.19 2.75 -6.74
N THR A 109 -0.48 1.77 -7.32
CA THR A 109 -1.44 0.82 -6.79
C THR A 109 -1.70 -0.24 -7.89
N SER A 110 -2.32 -1.36 -7.56
CA SER A 110 -2.44 -2.49 -8.51
C SER A 110 -3.86 -2.81 -8.97
N GLU A 111 -4.88 -2.02 -8.60
CA GLU A 111 -6.28 -2.31 -8.92
C GLU A 111 -6.49 -2.64 -10.40
N THR A 112 -6.02 -1.76 -11.29
CA THR A 112 -6.27 -1.90 -12.73
C THR A 112 -5.74 -3.21 -13.31
N ILE A 113 -4.50 -3.58 -12.95
CA ILE A 113 -3.90 -4.82 -13.46
C ILE A 113 -4.53 -6.04 -12.79
N ILE A 114 -4.85 -5.99 -11.50
CA ILE A 114 -5.49 -7.10 -10.79
C ILE A 114 -6.87 -7.37 -11.36
N TRP A 115 -7.71 -6.34 -11.50
CA TRP A 115 -9.06 -6.50 -12.04
C TRP A 115 -9.08 -6.90 -13.52
N SER A 116 -8.07 -6.51 -14.29
CA SER A 116 -7.92 -7.00 -15.67
C SER A 116 -7.69 -8.51 -15.71
N MET A 117 -6.99 -9.07 -14.72
CA MET A 117 -6.78 -10.51 -14.60
C MET A 117 -8.00 -11.21 -14.01
N TYR A 118 -8.67 -10.62 -13.02
CA TYR A 118 -9.92 -11.16 -12.49
C TYR A 118 -10.98 -11.32 -13.54
N LYS A 119 -11.12 -10.35 -14.46
CA LYS A 119 -12.00 -10.46 -15.61
C LYS A 119 -11.74 -11.71 -16.47
N LYS A 120 -10.49 -12.19 -16.51
CA LYS A 120 -10.12 -13.41 -17.24
C LYS A 120 -10.33 -14.67 -16.38
N TRP A 121 -10.10 -14.57 -15.08
CA TRP A 121 -10.12 -15.72 -14.18
C TRP A 121 -11.53 -16.08 -13.73
N ILE A 122 -12.40 -15.08 -13.53
CA ILE A 122 -13.79 -15.29 -13.13
C ILE A 122 -14.63 -15.53 -14.37
N GLN A 123 -15.01 -16.79 -14.61
CA GLN A 123 -15.86 -17.21 -15.72
C GLN A 123 -17.26 -17.58 -15.25
N SER A 124 -17.41 -17.87 -13.96
CA SER A 124 -18.70 -18.21 -13.34
C SER A 124 -18.68 -17.88 -11.85
N TYR A 125 -19.84 -17.91 -11.20
CA TYR A 125 -19.97 -17.76 -9.75
C TYR A 125 -19.18 -18.82 -8.96
N ARG A 126 -18.85 -19.96 -9.58
CA ARG A 126 -18.05 -21.02 -8.96
C ARG A 126 -16.59 -20.67 -8.75
N ASP A 127 -16.12 -19.61 -9.43
CA ASP A 127 -14.77 -19.08 -9.29
C ASP A 127 -14.68 -18.06 -8.13
N LEU A 128 -15.80 -17.81 -7.45
CA LEU A 128 -15.92 -16.89 -6.33
C LEU A 128 -16.09 -17.62 -4.99
N PRO A 129 -15.68 -17.06 -3.87
CA PRO A 129 -14.93 -15.78 -3.80
C PRO A 129 -13.46 -15.93 -4.23
N LEU A 130 -12.91 -14.91 -4.85
CA LEU A 130 -11.46 -14.74 -4.98
C LEU A 130 -10.95 -13.91 -3.81
N LEU A 131 -10.03 -14.46 -3.03
CA LEU A 131 -9.44 -13.82 -1.85
C LEU A 131 -7.92 -13.75 -2.03
N ILE A 132 -7.43 -12.68 -2.62
CA ILE A 132 -6.02 -12.53 -2.96
C ILE A 132 -5.42 -11.36 -2.22
N ASN A 133 -4.22 -11.59 -1.70
CA ASN A 133 -3.34 -10.61 -1.09
C ASN A 133 -2.04 -10.47 -1.89
N GLN A 134 -1.49 -9.27 -1.96
CA GLN A 134 -0.18 -9.00 -2.53
C GLN A 134 0.69 -8.22 -1.55
N TRP A 135 1.88 -8.74 -1.29
CA TRP A 135 2.98 -8.01 -0.67
C TRP A 135 3.86 -7.43 -1.78
N ALA A 136 4.01 -6.13 -1.81
CA ALA A 136 4.66 -5.44 -2.92
C ALA A 136 5.26 -4.10 -2.51
N ASN A 137 6.06 -3.54 -3.40
CA ASN A 137 6.38 -2.12 -3.39
C ASN A 137 5.44 -1.37 -4.33
N VAL A 138 5.23 -0.10 -4.05
CA VAL A 138 4.56 0.86 -4.93
C VAL A 138 5.37 2.14 -5.00
N LEU A 139 5.15 2.92 -6.05
CA LEU A 139 5.84 4.18 -6.26
C LEU A 139 4.82 5.28 -6.56
N ARG A 140 4.80 6.28 -5.68
CA ARG A 140 3.98 7.50 -5.81
C ARG A 140 4.91 8.68 -5.84
N TRP A 141 4.87 9.49 -6.90
CA TRP A 141 5.80 10.61 -7.07
C TRP A 141 5.50 11.71 -6.06
N GLU A 142 6.11 11.60 -4.89
CA GLU A 142 5.84 12.44 -3.75
C GLU A 142 6.71 13.71 -3.77
N LYS A 143 6.08 14.88 -3.74
CA LYS A 143 6.79 16.18 -3.75
C LYS A 143 7.47 16.51 -2.43
N ARG A 144 6.88 16.07 -1.31
CA ARG A 144 7.35 16.37 0.05
C ARG A 144 7.61 15.07 0.80
N THR A 145 8.78 14.52 0.60
CA THR A 145 9.21 13.29 1.26
C THR A 145 9.74 13.55 2.67
N ARG A 146 9.57 12.57 3.55
CA ARG A 146 10.14 12.53 4.89
C ARG A 146 10.62 11.12 5.18
N LEU A 147 11.89 11.00 5.56
CA LEU A 147 12.51 9.71 5.83
C LEU A 147 11.65 8.86 6.78
N PHE A 148 11.44 7.61 6.41
CA PHE A 148 10.66 6.58 7.11
C PHE A 148 9.14 6.79 7.18
N LEU A 149 8.65 8.04 7.09
CA LEU A 149 7.22 8.36 7.20
C LEU A 149 6.52 8.51 5.86
N ARG A 150 7.20 9.14 4.89
CA ARG A 150 6.60 9.47 3.60
C ARG A 150 7.66 9.47 2.53
N THR A 151 7.74 8.40 1.78
CA THR A 151 8.74 8.19 0.72
C THR A 151 8.06 7.96 -0.61
N THR A 152 8.79 8.25 -1.70
CA THR A 152 8.30 8.04 -3.06
C THR A 152 8.06 6.56 -3.35
N GLU A 153 8.96 5.68 -2.91
CA GLU A 153 8.78 4.23 -2.94
C GLU A 153 8.59 3.71 -1.51
N PHE A 154 7.65 2.80 -1.33
CA PHE A 154 7.41 2.15 -0.04
C PHE A 154 6.87 0.73 -0.23
N LEU A 155 7.04 -0.07 0.81
CA LEU A 155 6.48 -1.42 0.91
C LEU A 155 5.08 -1.33 1.51
N TRP A 156 4.19 -2.14 0.99
CA TRP A 156 2.83 -2.23 1.50
C TRP A 156 2.22 -3.62 1.33
N GLN A 157 1.01 -3.75 1.77
CA GLN A 157 0.12 -4.85 1.50
C GLN A 157 -1.14 -4.30 0.84
N GLU A 158 -1.65 -5.02 -0.14
CA GLU A 158 -2.96 -4.77 -0.74
C GLU A 158 -3.69 -6.09 -0.91
N GLY A 159 -4.92 -6.15 -0.40
CA GLY A 159 -5.84 -7.26 -0.60
C GLY A 159 -6.91 -6.88 -1.60
N HIS A 160 -7.17 -7.77 -2.56
CA HIS A 160 -8.21 -7.60 -3.56
C HIS A 160 -9.08 -8.83 -3.55
N THR A 161 -10.37 -8.64 -3.30
CA THR A 161 -11.32 -9.74 -3.20
C THR A 161 -12.50 -9.53 -4.14
N ALA A 162 -13.03 -10.61 -4.69
CA ALA A 162 -14.23 -10.59 -5.51
C ALA A 162 -15.24 -11.59 -4.95
N HIS A 163 -16.50 -11.20 -4.90
CA HIS A 163 -17.59 -11.93 -4.27
C HIS A 163 -18.78 -12.03 -5.23
N GLU A 164 -19.66 -13.02 -5.00
CA GLU A 164 -20.89 -13.16 -5.79
C GLU A 164 -21.90 -12.07 -5.42
N THR A 165 -22.02 -11.77 -4.12
CA THR A 165 -23.02 -10.83 -3.61
C THR A 165 -22.38 -9.63 -2.88
N ARG A 166 -23.17 -8.57 -2.76
CA ARG A 166 -22.80 -7.39 -1.97
C ARG A 166 -22.64 -7.73 -0.49
N GLU A 167 -23.49 -8.61 0.01
CA GLU A 167 -23.53 -9.03 1.40
C GLU A 167 -22.24 -9.78 1.77
N GLU A 168 -21.79 -10.70 0.93
CA GLU A 168 -20.49 -11.39 1.09
C GLU A 168 -19.32 -10.42 1.07
N SER A 169 -19.32 -9.47 0.13
CA SER A 169 -18.28 -8.44 0.04
C SER A 169 -18.23 -7.55 1.29
N LEU A 170 -19.38 -7.22 1.87
CA LEU A 170 -19.46 -6.45 3.11
C LEU A 170 -18.98 -7.27 4.30
N GLU A 171 -19.38 -8.53 4.41
CA GLU A 171 -18.91 -9.43 5.47
C GLU A 171 -17.39 -9.55 5.45
N GLU A 172 -16.81 -9.78 4.27
CA GLU A 172 -15.36 -9.85 4.10
C GLU A 172 -14.67 -8.54 4.48
N THR A 173 -15.22 -7.40 4.04
CA THR A 173 -14.68 -6.09 4.39
C THR A 173 -14.63 -5.87 5.90
N LEU A 174 -15.71 -6.21 6.61
CA LEU A 174 -15.78 -6.07 8.08
C LEU A 174 -14.86 -7.08 8.79
N LYS A 175 -14.75 -8.28 8.29
CA LYS A 175 -13.80 -9.29 8.78
C LYS A 175 -12.37 -8.79 8.68
N MET A 176 -11.97 -8.26 7.52
CA MET A 176 -10.62 -7.73 7.32
C MET A 176 -10.37 -6.49 8.17
N LEU A 177 -11.35 -5.62 8.36
CA LEU A 177 -11.25 -4.51 9.30
C LEU A 177 -10.89 -4.97 10.72
N MET A 178 -11.50 -6.06 11.19
CA MET A 178 -11.19 -6.64 12.50
C MET A 178 -9.84 -7.35 12.56
N VAL A 179 -9.38 -7.94 11.46
CA VAL A 179 -8.03 -8.50 11.34
C VAL A 179 -6.99 -7.40 11.52
N TYR A 180 -7.13 -6.28 10.81
CA TYR A 180 -6.23 -5.13 10.96
C TYR A 180 -6.31 -4.53 12.36
N LYS A 181 -7.52 -4.38 12.92
CA LYS A 181 -7.70 -3.86 14.29
C LYS A 181 -6.91 -4.71 15.30
N SER A 182 -7.13 -6.03 15.28
CA SER A 182 -6.46 -6.94 16.21
C SER A 182 -4.93 -6.89 16.05
N PHE A 183 -4.45 -6.78 14.82
CA PHE A 183 -3.02 -6.63 14.56
C PHE A 183 -2.46 -5.33 15.16
N VAL A 184 -3.11 -4.21 14.92
CA VAL A 184 -2.64 -2.89 15.39
C VAL A 184 -2.68 -2.81 16.92
N GLU A 185 -3.73 -3.32 17.55
CA GLU A 185 -3.88 -3.26 19.01
C GLU A 185 -2.98 -4.28 19.74
N GLU A 186 -2.91 -5.53 19.26
CA GLU A 186 -2.23 -6.62 19.96
C GLU A 186 -0.70 -6.66 19.69
N TYR A 187 -0.28 -6.32 18.47
CA TYR A 187 1.12 -6.42 18.07
C TYR A 187 1.84 -5.07 17.96
N MET A 188 1.10 -4.01 17.63
CA MET A 188 1.66 -2.65 17.53
C MET A 188 1.43 -1.84 18.81
N ALA A 189 0.57 -2.31 19.72
CA ALA A 189 0.15 -1.61 20.94
C ALA A 189 -0.41 -0.20 20.67
N VAL A 190 -1.11 -0.02 19.56
CA VAL A 190 -1.76 1.24 19.17
C VAL A 190 -3.26 1.05 19.27
N PRO A 191 -3.96 1.71 20.22
CA PRO A 191 -5.41 1.67 20.27
C PRO A 191 -6.02 2.37 19.05
N VAL A 192 -7.07 1.79 18.47
CA VAL A 192 -7.70 2.34 17.26
C VAL A 192 -9.21 2.33 17.36
N ILE A 193 -9.83 3.29 16.69
CA ILE A 193 -11.27 3.38 16.48
C ILE A 193 -11.58 2.92 15.06
N THR A 194 -12.57 2.05 14.90
CA THR A 194 -13.08 1.64 13.59
C THR A 194 -14.28 2.47 13.19
N GLY A 195 -14.42 2.79 11.92
CA GLY A 195 -15.54 3.58 11.44
C GLY A 195 -15.76 3.49 9.93
N LEU A 196 -16.90 4.02 9.52
CA LEU A 196 -17.24 4.29 8.13
C LEU A 196 -16.86 5.74 7.82
N LYS A 197 -16.08 5.96 6.76
CA LYS A 197 -15.73 7.32 6.33
C LYS A 197 -16.94 8.09 5.83
N THR A 198 -16.91 9.40 6.05
CA THR A 198 -17.91 10.33 5.53
C THR A 198 -17.88 10.37 4.01
N GLN A 199 -18.92 10.91 3.38
CA GLN A 199 -18.97 11.02 1.92
C GLN A 199 -17.84 11.90 1.35
N SER A 200 -17.37 12.89 2.11
CA SER A 200 -16.26 13.78 1.73
C SER A 200 -14.89 13.12 1.81
N GLU A 201 -14.73 12.09 2.65
CA GLU A 201 -13.46 11.39 2.87
C GLU A 201 -13.43 9.97 2.28
N LYS A 202 -14.57 9.52 1.79
CA LYS A 202 -14.70 8.22 1.14
C LYS A 202 -13.76 8.15 -0.05
N PHE A 203 -13.11 6.99 -0.23
CA PHE A 203 -12.28 6.74 -1.41
C PHE A 203 -13.11 6.96 -2.69
N ALA A 204 -12.54 7.68 -3.63
CA ALA A 204 -13.19 7.99 -4.89
C ALA A 204 -13.58 6.69 -5.63
N GLY A 205 -14.83 6.61 -6.11
CA GLY A 205 -15.38 5.40 -6.76
C GLY A 205 -15.87 4.31 -5.79
N ALA A 206 -15.52 4.33 -4.50
CA ALA A 206 -16.00 3.33 -3.54
C ALA A 206 -17.47 3.55 -3.18
N VAL A 207 -18.20 2.46 -2.95
CA VAL A 207 -19.55 2.53 -2.35
C VAL A 207 -19.44 2.92 -0.87
N ASN A 208 -18.57 2.23 -0.14
CA ASN A 208 -18.23 2.51 1.25
C ASN A 208 -16.72 2.45 1.45
N THR A 209 -16.22 3.17 2.45
CA THR A 209 -14.82 3.08 2.89
C THR A 209 -14.79 2.92 4.40
N TYR A 210 -14.32 1.80 4.88
CA TYR A 210 -14.09 1.54 6.30
C TYR A 210 -12.65 1.86 6.66
N THR A 211 -12.42 2.32 7.89
CA THR A 211 -11.12 2.81 8.33
C THR A 211 -10.81 2.41 9.76
N LEU A 212 -9.52 2.43 10.07
CA LEU A 212 -8.95 2.40 11.41
C LEU A 212 -8.28 3.75 11.64
N GLU A 213 -8.59 4.41 12.74
CA GLU A 213 -8.00 5.69 13.13
C GLU A 213 -7.34 5.56 14.51
N ALA A 214 -6.11 6.10 14.66
CA ALA A 214 -5.32 6.09 15.90
C ALA A 214 -5.17 7.50 16.48
#